data_915d57dd5818e30ad25f1310204aca87
#
_entry.id   915d57dd5818e30ad25f1310204aca87
#
_cell.length_a   1.000
_cell.length_b   1.000
_cell.length_c   1.000
_cell.angle_alpha   90.00
_cell.angle_beta   90.00
_cell.angle_gamma   90.00
#
_symmetry.space_group_name_H-M   'P 1'
#
loop_
_entity.id
_entity.type
_entity.pdbx_description
1 polymer ?
#
loop_
_entity_poly.entity_id
_entity_poly.type
_entity_poly.pdbx_seq_one_letter_code
_entity_poly.pdbx_strand_id
1 'polypeptide(L)'
;MNPKGNINYLRRKITRFFSRIIVSNKFSENQFNQDITQVKKVLIIRPNHRLGNSLLLTPLVKEVVKIFPNCEIHLFLKGNLGNVVFENYKDVTKIIKLPRKPFKNILNYFECWFSILGQNYDVSINANRVSSSGKLAARLSRSKYTFYNVLNRELSNFEDYKHNAKNPVYNLRHVIKDKLNRLNKDISKLDLKLRDYEIDNGYKLLNSMFRENKPVISIFTFATGDKCYDEIWWGKLYSKLKEFESDFNILEILPMENVSKINFTAKSYYSRDIREIASVMYHCEDFIGADSGMMHLAHSSNTKTIGLFS
;
A
#
# COMPACT_ATOMS: atom_id res chain seq x y z
N MET A 1 -6.04 -34.62 4.59
CA MET A 1 -5.21 -33.80 3.68
C MET A 1 -6.04 -32.63 3.18
N ASN A 2 -5.57 -31.41 3.35
CA ASN A 2 -6.35 -30.19 3.05
C ASN A 2 -6.21 -29.86 1.53
N PRO A 3 -7.27 -30.10 0.69
CA PRO A 3 -7.17 -29.93 -0.76
C PRO A 3 -6.82 -28.49 -1.19
N LYS A 4 -7.11 -27.48 -0.35
CA LYS A 4 -6.73 -26.09 -0.61
C LYS A 4 -5.21 -25.83 -0.53
N GLY A 5 -4.50 -26.61 0.28
CA GLY A 5 -3.04 -26.54 0.38
C GLY A 5 -2.34 -27.01 -0.90
N ASN A 6 -2.79 -28.14 -1.44
CA ASN A 6 -2.21 -28.73 -2.66
C ASN A 6 -2.41 -27.87 -3.91
N ILE A 7 -3.59 -27.25 -4.06
CA ILE A 7 -3.87 -26.37 -5.20
C ILE A 7 -2.99 -25.09 -5.17
N ASN A 8 -2.81 -24.52 -3.97
CA ASN A 8 -1.93 -23.36 -3.81
C ASN A 8 -0.45 -23.73 -4.04
N TYR A 9 -0.03 -24.91 -3.62
CA TYR A 9 1.31 -25.43 -3.85
C TYR A 9 1.57 -25.66 -5.34
N LEU A 10 0.66 -26.35 -6.04
CA LEU A 10 0.76 -26.60 -7.49
C LEU A 10 0.78 -25.29 -8.28
N ARG A 11 -0.09 -24.34 -7.96
CA ARG A 11 -0.09 -23.01 -8.55
C ARG A 11 1.26 -22.31 -8.38
N ARG A 12 1.82 -22.32 -7.16
CA ARG A 12 3.13 -21.72 -6.90
C ARG A 12 4.24 -22.40 -7.70
N LYS A 13 4.18 -23.74 -7.84
CA LYS A 13 5.15 -24.52 -8.61
C LYS A 13 5.05 -24.22 -10.10
N ILE A 14 3.84 -24.16 -10.66
CA ILE A 14 3.57 -23.79 -12.05
C ILE A 14 4.02 -22.34 -12.32
N THR A 15 3.61 -21.40 -11.51
CA THR A 15 4.00 -20.00 -11.67
C THR A 15 5.51 -19.81 -11.50
N ARG A 16 6.16 -20.56 -10.60
CA ARG A 16 7.63 -20.55 -10.45
C ARG A 16 8.34 -21.19 -11.64
N PHE A 17 7.79 -22.28 -12.18
CA PHE A 17 8.35 -22.94 -13.36
C PHE A 17 8.31 -22.02 -14.58
N PHE A 18 7.15 -21.44 -14.89
CA PHE A 18 7.04 -20.45 -15.96
C PHE A 18 7.86 -19.20 -15.70
N SER A 19 7.91 -18.70 -14.47
CA SER A 19 8.76 -17.56 -14.15
C SER A 19 10.25 -17.88 -14.24
N ARG A 20 10.69 -19.12 -13.95
CA ARG A 20 12.09 -19.54 -14.14
C ARG A 20 12.47 -19.65 -15.62
N ILE A 21 11.65 -20.30 -16.44
CA ILE A 21 11.88 -20.42 -17.89
C ILE A 21 11.89 -19.03 -18.54
N ILE A 22 10.98 -18.16 -18.10
CA ILE A 22 10.84 -16.82 -18.64
C ILE A 22 11.92 -15.87 -18.09
N VAL A 23 12.48 -16.13 -16.91
CA VAL A 23 13.39 -15.24 -16.18
C VAL A 23 14.86 -15.67 -16.29
N SER A 24 15.18 -16.73 -17.06
CA SER A 24 16.57 -17.21 -17.21
C SER A 24 17.52 -16.27 -17.98
N ASN A 25 17.02 -15.21 -18.59
CA ASN A 25 17.86 -14.20 -19.22
C ASN A 25 18.20 -13.09 -18.23
N LYS A 26 19.50 -12.79 -18.12
CA LYS A 26 20.10 -11.74 -17.30
C LYS A 26 19.20 -10.49 -17.27
N PHE A 27 18.78 -10.11 -16.07
CA PHE A 27 18.17 -8.80 -15.84
C PHE A 27 19.26 -7.75 -16.06
N SER A 28 19.43 -7.29 -17.29
CA SER A 28 20.21 -6.09 -17.51
C SER A 28 19.35 -4.95 -16.99
N GLU A 29 19.77 -4.29 -15.93
CA GLU A 29 19.42 -2.91 -15.68
C GLU A 29 20.01 -2.13 -16.86
N ASN A 30 19.24 -2.04 -17.95
CA ASN A 30 19.62 -1.17 -19.05
C ASN A 30 19.74 0.23 -18.44
N GLN A 31 20.92 0.82 -18.53
CA GLN A 31 21.09 2.21 -18.12
C GLN A 31 19.98 3.03 -18.78
N PHE A 32 19.21 3.76 -17.98
CA PHE A 32 18.13 4.57 -18.48
C PHE A 32 18.71 5.73 -19.30
N ASN A 33 18.65 5.61 -20.63
CA ASN A 33 19.27 6.56 -21.57
C ASN A 33 18.27 7.53 -22.21
N GLN A 34 16.96 7.30 -22.00
CA GLN A 34 15.90 8.13 -22.56
C GLN A 34 15.78 9.46 -21.78
N ASP A 35 15.38 10.53 -22.48
CA ASP A 35 14.94 11.76 -21.83
C ASP A 35 13.68 11.46 -20.99
N ILE A 36 13.71 11.87 -19.72
CA ILE A 36 12.61 11.66 -18.77
C ILE A 36 11.31 12.29 -19.23
N THR A 37 11.35 13.36 -20.00
CA THR A 37 10.17 14.05 -20.55
C THR A 37 9.46 13.26 -21.65
N GLN A 38 10.15 12.31 -22.26
CA GLN A 38 9.60 11.45 -23.33
C GLN A 38 8.91 10.20 -22.79
N VAL A 39 8.98 9.93 -21.48
CA VAL A 39 8.27 8.82 -20.86
C VAL A 39 6.79 9.18 -20.77
N LYS A 40 5.95 8.45 -21.50
CA LYS A 40 4.50 8.69 -21.60
C LYS A 40 3.67 7.67 -20.82
N LYS A 41 4.17 6.42 -20.69
CA LYS A 41 3.40 5.35 -20.05
C LYS A 41 4.24 4.49 -19.12
N VAL A 42 3.85 4.44 -17.85
CA VAL A 42 4.56 3.71 -16.80
C VAL A 42 3.66 2.62 -16.22
N LEU A 43 4.18 1.39 -16.10
CA LEU A 43 3.53 0.29 -15.40
C LEU A 43 4.17 0.09 -14.02
N ILE A 44 3.42 0.31 -12.94
CA ILE A 44 3.86 0.00 -11.58
C ILE A 44 3.23 -1.32 -11.13
N ILE A 45 4.04 -2.25 -10.67
CA ILE A 45 3.66 -3.63 -10.42
C ILE A 45 3.85 -3.97 -8.94
N ARG A 46 2.75 -4.27 -8.23
CA ARG A 46 2.75 -4.78 -6.85
C ARG A 46 1.56 -5.71 -6.61
N PRO A 47 1.58 -6.97 -7.07
CA PRO A 47 0.44 -7.89 -7.01
C PRO A 47 0.20 -8.39 -5.59
N ASN A 48 -0.23 -7.51 -4.71
CA ASN A 48 -0.61 -7.78 -3.34
C ASN A 48 -2.03 -7.27 -3.08
N HIS A 49 -2.78 -7.96 -2.19
CA HIS A 49 -4.20 -7.66 -1.94
C HIS A 49 -4.45 -7.03 -0.57
N ARG A 50 -3.42 -6.78 0.23
CA ARG A 50 -3.53 -6.19 1.56
C ARG A 50 -3.55 -4.66 1.46
N LEU A 51 -4.39 -4.00 2.25
CA LEU A 51 -4.55 -2.55 2.28
C LEU A 51 -3.20 -1.83 2.47
N GLY A 52 -2.46 -2.19 3.51
CA GLY A 52 -1.16 -1.58 3.80
C GLY A 52 -0.19 -1.65 2.62
N ASN A 53 -0.19 -2.75 1.85
CA ASN A 53 0.68 -2.86 0.66
C ASN A 53 0.27 -1.93 -0.48
N SER A 54 -1.01 -1.61 -0.62
CA SER A 54 -1.47 -0.62 -1.59
C SER A 54 -1.10 0.79 -1.14
N LEU A 55 -1.28 1.11 0.14
CA LEU A 55 -0.88 2.41 0.72
C LEU A 55 0.64 2.63 0.65
N LEU A 56 1.44 1.60 0.95
CA LEU A 56 2.91 1.64 0.84
C LEU A 56 3.41 1.85 -0.61
N LEU A 57 2.53 1.81 -1.62
CA LEU A 57 2.88 2.12 -3.01
C LEU A 57 2.71 3.60 -3.35
N THR A 58 1.96 4.35 -2.55
CA THR A 58 1.65 5.76 -2.83
C THR A 58 2.89 6.66 -2.95
N PRO A 59 3.97 6.51 -2.16
CA PRO A 59 5.19 7.28 -2.35
C PRO A 59 5.86 7.03 -3.71
N LEU A 60 5.86 5.77 -4.18
CA LEU A 60 6.43 5.46 -5.50
C LEU A 60 5.59 6.07 -6.62
N VAL A 61 4.26 6.04 -6.53
CA VAL A 61 3.38 6.69 -7.53
C VAL A 61 3.64 8.21 -7.56
N LYS A 62 3.72 8.85 -6.39
CA LYS A 62 4.06 10.28 -6.29
C LYS A 62 5.43 10.59 -6.87
N GLU A 63 6.40 9.71 -6.67
CA GLU A 63 7.74 9.86 -7.20
C GLU A 63 7.79 9.74 -8.73
N VAL A 64 7.08 8.75 -9.29
CA VAL A 64 6.97 8.56 -10.74
C VAL A 64 6.38 9.79 -11.42
N VAL A 65 5.33 10.40 -10.84
CA VAL A 65 4.74 11.65 -11.36
C VAL A 65 5.75 12.81 -11.33
N LYS A 66 6.58 12.89 -10.28
CA LYS A 66 7.62 13.93 -10.18
C LYS A 66 8.74 13.77 -11.22
N ILE A 67 9.13 12.53 -11.48
CA ILE A 67 10.24 12.19 -12.37
C ILE A 67 9.81 12.23 -13.83
N PHE A 68 8.64 11.71 -14.15
CA PHE A 68 8.11 11.59 -15.50
C PHE A 68 6.85 12.46 -15.62
N PRO A 69 7.00 13.76 -15.87
CA PRO A 69 5.87 14.67 -15.96
C PRO A 69 4.93 14.27 -17.12
N ASN A 70 3.63 14.33 -16.87
CA ASN A 70 2.56 13.98 -17.82
C ASN A 70 2.56 12.51 -18.28
N CYS A 71 3.14 11.59 -17.52
CA CYS A 71 3.03 10.17 -17.83
C CYS A 71 1.68 9.59 -17.35
N GLU A 72 1.13 8.66 -18.12
CA GLU A 72 0.05 7.80 -17.67
C GLU A 72 0.61 6.67 -16.80
N ILE A 73 0.01 6.45 -15.64
CA ILE A 73 0.41 5.37 -14.75
C ILE A 73 -0.65 4.27 -14.78
N HIS A 74 -0.22 3.07 -15.17
CA HIS A 74 -1.00 1.85 -14.99
C HIS A 74 -0.50 1.10 -13.76
N LEU A 75 -1.42 0.62 -12.91
CA LEU A 75 -1.08 -0.17 -11.73
C LEU A 75 -1.47 -1.63 -11.96
N PHE A 76 -0.54 -2.57 -11.75
CA PHE A 76 -0.84 -3.99 -11.70
C PHE A 76 -0.89 -4.46 -10.25
N LEU A 77 -2.10 -4.61 -9.72
CA LEU A 77 -2.39 -4.92 -8.33
C LEU A 77 -3.20 -6.22 -8.20
N LYS A 78 -3.42 -6.70 -6.98
CA LYS A 78 -4.25 -7.89 -6.72
C LYS A 78 -5.50 -7.52 -5.93
N GLY A 79 -6.68 -7.87 -6.46
CA GLY A 79 -7.97 -7.53 -5.83
C GLY A 79 -8.38 -6.08 -6.06
N ASN A 80 -9.34 -5.57 -5.26
CA ASN A 80 -10.05 -4.32 -5.53
C ASN A 80 -9.56 -3.11 -4.72
N LEU A 81 -8.72 -3.30 -3.69
CA LEU A 81 -8.30 -2.22 -2.79
C LEU A 81 -7.54 -1.09 -3.50
N GLY A 82 -6.92 -1.40 -4.64
CA GLY A 82 -6.25 -0.39 -5.45
C GLY A 82 -7.20 0.72 -5.91
N ASN A 83 -8.45 0.41 -6.26
CA ASN A 83 -9.41 1.42 -6.69
C ASN A 83 -9.71 2.44 -5.59
N VAL A 84 -9.83 1.97 -4.34
CA VAL A 84 -10.10 2.82 -3.18
C VAL A 84 -8.89 3.69 -2.84
N VAL A 85 -7.67 3.10 -2.85
CA VAL A 85 -6.43 3.81 -2.49
C VAL A 85 -6.04 4.85 -3.55
N PHE A 86 -6.20 4.53 -4.82
CA PHE A 86 -5.75 5.39 -5.92
C PHE A 86 -6.87 6.16 -6.60
N GLU A 87 -8.06 6.24 -6.00
CA GLU A 87 -9.24 6.91 -6.56
C GLU A 87 -8.95 8.36 -6.99
N ASN A 88 -8.21 9.09 -6.17
CA ASN A 88 -7.93 10.51 -6.38
C ASN A 88 -6.52 10.78 -6.98
N TYR A 89 -5.88 9.76 -7.54
CA TYR A 89 -4.61 9.89 -8.24
C TYR A 89 -4.86 10.07 -9.74
N LYS A 90 -4.94 11.32 -10.22
CA LYS A 90 -5.30 11.67 -11.60
C LYS A 90 -4.40 11.01 -12.65
N ASP A 91 -3.12 10.83 -12.32
CA ASP A 91 -2.12 10.23 -13.21
C ASP A 91 -2.26 8.69 -13.29
N VAL A 92 -3.00 8.08 -12.36
CA VAL A 92 -3.31 6.65 -12.39
C VAL A 92 -4.54 6.43 -13.27
N THR A 93 -4.32 6.19 -14.53
CA THR A 93 -5.39 6.07 -15.54
C THR A 93 -5.97 4.67 -15.65
N LYS A 94 -5.24 3.63 -15.20
CA LYS A 94 -5.69 2.24 -15.27
C LYS A 94 -5.20 1.40 -14.10
N ILE A 95 -6.10 0.59 -13.53
CA ILE A 95 -5.76 -0.42 -12.52
C ILE A 95 -6.08 -1.81 -13.08
N ILE A 96 -5.03 -2.58 -13.35
CA ILE A 96 -5.11 -3.96 -13.83
C ILE A 96 -5.17 -4.88 -12.60
N LYS A 97 -6.30 -5.57 -12.44
CA LYS A 97 -6.63 -6.31 -11.21
C LYS A 97 -6.38 -7.80 -11.37
N LEU A 98 -5.30 -8.30 -10.80
CA LEU A 98 -5.09 -9.75 -10.71
C LEU A 98 -6.11 -10.37 -9.73
N PRO A 99 -6.90 -11.37 -10.13
CA PRO A 99 -7.88 -12.01 -9.26
C PRO A 99 -7.25 -12.63 -8.01
N ARG A 100 -7.92 -12.51 -6.85
CA ARG A 100 -7.47 -13.17 -5.60
C ARG A 100 -7.50 -14.69 -5.71
N LYS A 101 -8.51 -15.23 -6.42
CA LYS A 101 -8.77 -16.66 -6.62
C LYS A 101 -8.81 -16.97 -8.13
N PRO A 102 -7.66 -17.21 -8.78
CA PRO A 102 -7.58 -17.38 -10.23
C PRO A 102 -8.51 -18.46 -10.80
N PHE A 103 -8.63 -19.60 -10.09
CA PHE A 103 -9.43 -20.72 -10.54
C PHE A 103 -10.96 -20.53 -10.40
N LYS A 104 -11.43 -19.50 -9.68
CA LYS A 104 -12.85 -19.17 -9.63
C LYS A 104 -13.31 -18.36 -10.85
N ASN A 105 -12.36 -17.68 -11.51
CA ASN A 105 -12.64 -16.87 -12.69
C ASN A 105 -11.41 -16.85 -13.60
N ILE A 106 -11.28 -17.92 -14.37
CA ILE A 106 -10.13 -18.16 -15.26
C ILE A 106 -10.10 -17.14 -16.39
N LEU A 107 -11.25 -16.74 -16.94
CA LEU A 107 -11.32 -15.74 -18.02
C LEU A 107 -10.75 -14.41 -17.54
N ASN A 108 -11.23 -13.87 -16.43
CA ASN A 108 -10.71 -12.61 -15.87
C ASN A 108 -9.21 -12.71 -15.49
N TYR A 109 -8.74 -13.93 -15.14
CA TYR A 109 -7.32 -14.14 -14.87
C TYR A 109 -6.48 -13.96 -16.15
N PHE A 110 -6.90 -14.53 -17.26
CA PHE A 110 -6.21 -14.36 -18.55
C PHE A 110 -6.38 -12.95 -19.11
N GLU A 111 -7.58 -12.37 -19.03
CA GLU A 111 -7.85 -10.99 -19.45
C GLU A 111 -6.91 -9.99 -18.75
N CYS A 112 -6.68 -10.16 -17.43
CA CYS A 112 -5.73 -9.37 -16.67
C CYS A 112 -4.31 -9.41 -17.27
N TRP A 113 -3.84 -10.58 -17.74
CA TRP A 113 -2.54 -10.72 -18.37
C TRP A 113 -2.51 -10.13 -19.79
N PHE A 114 -3.54 -10.36 -20.57
CA PHE A 114 -3.68 -9.77 -21.90
C PHE A 114 -3.79 -8.25 -21.86
N SER A 115 -4.38 -7.69 -20.81
CA SER A 115 -4.50 -6.23 -20.66
C SER A 115 -3.16 -5.51 -20.44
N ILE A 116 -2.06 -6.23 -20.19
CA ILE A 116 -0.71 -5.67 -20.12
C ILE A 116 -0.09 -5.62 -21.54
N LEU A 117 -0.41 -6.60 -22.37
CA LEU A 117 0.15 -6.72 -23.71
C LEU A 117 -0.34 -5.58 -24.61
N GLY A 118 0.49 -5.10 -25.52
CA GLY A 118 0.11 -4.08 -26.50
C GLY A 118 -0.07 -2.66 -25.94
N GLN A 119 0.30 -2.42 -24.68
CA GLN A 119 0.16 -1.09 -24.07
C GLN A 119 1.34 -0.15 -24.36
N ASN A 120 2.41 -0.64 -24.98
CA ASN A 120 3.61 0.14 -25.32
C ASN A 120 4.17 0.94 -24.12
N TYR A 121 4.42 0.27 -23.02
CA TYR A 121 5.02 0.90 -21.85
C TYR A 121 6.45 1.38 -22.12
N ASP A 122 6.76 2.61 -21.75
CA ASP A 122 8.15 3.09 -21.76
C ASP A 122 8.91 2.50 -20.57
N VAL A 123 8.27 2.50 -19.39
CA VAL A 123 8.88 2.04 -18.14
C VAL A 123 7.97 1.05 -17.42
N SER A 124 8.54 -0.03 -16.89
CA SER A 124 7.87 -0.89 -15.89
C SER A 124 8.69 -0.97 -14.61
N ILE A 125 8.00 -0.86 -13.48
CA ILE A 125 8.61 -0.85 -12.14
C ILE A 125 7.99 -1.98 -11.31
N ASN A 126 8.74 -3.05 -11.06
CA ASN A 126 8.30 -4.11 -10.16
C ASN A 126 8.69 -3.77 -8.71
N ALA A 127 7.76 -3.19 -7.96
CA ALA A 127 7.97 -2.77 -6.57
C ALA A 127 8.04 -3.94 -5.56
N ASN A 128 7.86 -5.20 -6.00
CA ASN A 128 7.94 -6.39 -5.13
C ASN A 128 8.95 -7.41 -5.66
N ARG A 129 10.16 -7.38 -5.14
CA ARG A 129 11.29 -8.22 -5.53
C ARG A 129 10.99 -9.72 -5.58
N VAL A 130 10.25 -10.24 -4.59
CA VAL A 130 10.02 -11.68 -4.43
C VAL A 130 8.77 -12.20 -5.17
N SER A 131 8.01 -11.33 -5.82
CA SER A 131 6.76 -11.70 -6.49
C SER A 131 7.02 -12.32 -7.86
N SER A 132 6.73 -13.61 -8.02
CA SER A 132 6.76 -14.29 -9.32
C SER A 132 5.76 -13.69 -10.32
N SER A 133 4.53 -13.35 -9.85
CA SER A 133 3.54 -12.65 -10.69
C SER A 133 4.01 -11.26 -11.08
N GLY A 134 4.72 -10.56 -10.18
CA GLY A 134 5.30 -9.26 -10.49
C GLY A 134 6.39 -9.34 -11.58
N LYS A 135 7.26 -10.32 -11.48
CA LYS A 135 8.30 -10.57 -12.51
C LYS A 135 7.69 -10.92 -13.87
N LEU A 136 6.64 -11.76 -13.87
CA LEU A 136 5.92 -12.11 -15.10
C LEU A 136 5.24 -10.89 -15.72
N ALA A 137 4.56 -10.05 -14.92
CA ALA A 137 3.91 -8.82 -15.40
C ALA A 137 4.92 -7.85 -16.01
N ALA A 138 6.07 -7.66 -15.35
CA ALA A 138 7.15 -6.81 -15.86
C ALA A 138 7.68 -7.30 -17.21
N ARG A 139 7.81 -8.62 -17.40
CA ARG A 139 8.25 -9.18 -18.67
C ARG A 139 7.19 -9.08 -19.76
N LEU A 140 5.93 -9.37 -19.44
CA LEU A 140 4.82 -9.26 -20.40
C LEU A 140 4.55 -7.81 -20.84
N SER A 141 4.92 -6.83 -20.04
CA SER A 141 4.79 -5.42 -20.39
C SER A 141 5.62 -5.03 -21.63
N ARG A 142 6.69 -5.78 -21.92
CA ARG A 142 7.64 -5.48 -23.00
C ARG A 142 8.08 -4.02 -23.01
N SER A 143 8.15 -3.41 -21.81
CA SER A 143 8.56 -2.03 -21.66
C SER A 143 9.98 -1.82 -22.14
N LYS A 144 10.28 -0.60 -22.64
CA LYS A 144 11.64 -0.22 -23.06
C LYS A 144 12.64 -0.36 -21.91
N TYR A 145 12.21 0.03 -20.70
CA TYR A 145 13.01 -0.07 -19.47
C TYR A 145 12.22 -0.80 -18.38
N THR A 146 12.88 -1.76 -17.74
CA THR A 146 12.27 -2.53 -16.64
C THR A 146 13.12 -2.43 -15.40
N PHE A 147 12.53 -1.88 -14.33
CA PHE A 147 13.18 -1.74 -13.04
C PHE A 147 12.65 -2.78 -12.06
N TYR A 148 13.56 -3.52 -11.46
CA TYR A 148 13.26 -4.46 -10.41
C TYR A 148 13.71 -3.89 -9.08
N ASN A 149 12.89 -4.09 -8.04
CA ASN A 149 13.22 -3.65 -6.70
C ASN A 149 14.26 -4.58 -6.05
N VAL A 150 15.47 -4.60 -6.60
CA VAL A 150 16.60 -5.39 -6.09
C VAL A 150 17.28 -4.63 -4.96
N LEU A 151 17.82 -5.34 -3.96
CA LEU A 151 18.60 -4.69 -2.92
C LEU A 151 19.93 -4.19 -3.50
N ASN A 152 20.16 -2.89 -3.36
CA ASN A 152 21.39 -2.24 -3.78
C ASN A 152 22.27 -1.97 -2.55
N ARG A 153 23.54 -2.39 -2.61
CA ARG A 153 24.50 -2.23 -1.51
C ARG A 153 24.85 -0.76 -1.27
N GLU A 154 24.97 0.05 -2.31
CA GLU A 154 25.28 1.48 -2.19
C GLU A 154 24.16 2.24 -1.46
N LEU A 155 22.90 1.82 -1.65
CA LEU A 155 21.73 2.40 -1.00
C LEU A 155 21.50 1.87 0.43
N SER A 156 22.16 0.78 0.81
CA SER A 156 21.99 0.18 2.15
C SER A 156 22.51 1.06 3.29
N ASN A 157 23.29 2.09 2.97
CA ASN A 157 23.76 3.10 3.92
C ASN A 157 22.66 4.07 4.38
N PHE A 158 21.53 4.16 3.66
CA PHE A 158 20.38 4.91 4.15
C PHE A 158 19.65 4.08 5.21
N GLU A 159 19.47 4.64 6.39
CA GLU A 159 18.87 3.98 7.55
C GLU A 159 17.48 3.38 7.23
N ASP A 160 16.69 4.11 6.46
CA ASP A 160 15.31 3.74 6.10
C ASP A 160 15.18 3.03 4.74
N TYR A 161 16.30 2.66 4.09
CA TYR A 161 16.30 1.99 2.79
C TYR A 161 15.50 0.68 2.78
N LYS A 162 15.49 -0.06 3.89
CA LYS A 162 14.74 -1.33 4.00
C LYS A 162 13.24 -1.14 4.13
N HIS A 163 12.76 0.09 4.36
CA HIS A 163 11.33 0.35 4.50
C HIS A 163 10.57 0.10 3.18
N ASN A 164 9.49 -0.67 3.25
CA ASN A 164 8.76 -1.17 2.07
C ASN A 164 8.16 -0.09 1.15
N ALA A 165 7.94 1.13 1.63
CA ALA A 165 7.48 2.25 0.83
C ALA A 165 8.65 3.03 0.22
N LYS A 166 9.80 3.11 0.91
CA LYS A 166 10.94 3.94 0.52
C LYS A 166 11.90 3.20 -0.42
N ASN A 167 12.10 1.91 -0.19
CA ASN A 167 13.01 1.09 -0.98
C ASN A 167 12.77 1.18 -2.50
N PRO A 168 11.52 1.08 -3.03
CA PRO A 168 11.29 1.21 -4.47
C PRO A 168 11.61 2.62 -5.01
N VAL A 169 11.42 3.65 -4.18
CA VAL A 169 11.73 5.05 -4.54
C VAL A 169 13.25 5.25 -4.64
N TYR A 170 14.00 4.79 -3.63
CA TYR A 170 15.46 4.84 -3.66
C TYR A 170 16.05 4.13 -4.88
N ASN A 171 15.56 2.92 -5.17
CA ASN A 171 16.03 2.16 -6.32
C ASN A 171 15.71 2.87 -7.65
N LEU A 172 14.52 3.44 -7.80
CA LEU A 172 14.16 4.20 -8.99
C LEU A 172 15.10 5.42 -9.14
N ARG A 173 15.29 6.22 -8.10
CA ARG A 173 16.18 7.38 -8.10
C ARG A 173 17.62 7.01 -8.45
N HIS A 174 18.10 5.88 -7.93
CA HIS A 174 19.47 5.42 -8.19
C HIS A 174 19.70 5.11 -9.67
N VAL A 175 18.76 4.41 -10.32
CA VAL A 175 18.89 4.01 -11.73
C VAL A 175 18.85 5.23 -12.69
N ILE A 176 18.09 6.27 -12.31
CA ILE A 176 17.93 7.46 -13.15
C ILE A 176 18.74 8.66 -12.65
N LYS A 177 19.67 8.46 -11.67
CA LYS A 177 20.43 9.53 -10.99
C LYS A 177 21.07 10.54 -11.97
N ASP A 178 21.59 10.06 -13.08
CA ASP A 178 22.29 10.88 -14.07
C ASP A 178 21.35 11.82 -14.85
N LYS A 179 20.04 11.60 -14.76
CA LYS A 179 18.99 12.43 -15.38
C LYS A 179 18.29 13.36 -14.39
N LEU A 180 18.68 13.31 -13.10
CA LEU A 180 18.01 14.03 -12.02
C LEU A 180 18.88 15.19 -11.55
N ASN A 181 18.68 16.37 -12.13
CA ASN A 181 19.47 17.55 -11.77
C ASN A 181 19.21 18.06 -10.33
N ARG A 182 18.03 17.83 -9.75
CA ARG A 182 17.67 18.21 -8.36
C ARG A 182 16.40 17.47 -7.91
N LEU A 183 16.49 16.26 -7.37
CA LEU A 183 15.39 15.74 -6.57
C LEU A 183 15.61 16.11 -5.11
N ASN A 184 14.55 16.58 -4.48
CA ASN A 184 14.49 16.71 -3.03
C ASN A 184 14.87 15.35 -2.39
N LYS A 185 15.75 15.35 -1.39
CA LYS A 185 16.18 14.12 -0.71
C LYS A 185 15.01 13.40 -0.05
N ASP A 186 13.97 14.14 0.33
CA ASP A 186 12.82 13.59 1.07
C ASP A 186 11.92 12.73 0.20
N ILE A 187 11.59 11.56 0.70
CA ILE A 187 10.59 10.67 0.11
C ILE A 187 9.21 11.07 0.63
N SER A 188 8.25 11.20 -0.28
CA SER A 188 6.87 11.56 0.08
C SER A 188 6.27 10.59 1.11
N LYS A 189 5.52 11.12 2.07
CA LYS A 189 4.73 10.30 3.00
C LYS A 189 3.65 9.51 2.26
N LEU A 190 3.11 8.47 2.93
CA LEU A 190 1.90 7.78 2.49
C LEU A 190 0.77 8.82 2.37
N ASP A 191 -0.11 8.61 1.40
CA ASP A 191 -1.14 9.60 1.13
C ASP A 191 -2.34 8.93 0.46
N LEU A 192 -3.52 9.02 1.05
CA LEU A 192 -4.76 8.51 0.48
C LEU A 192 -5.44 9.53 -0.45
N LYS A 193 -4.96 10.78 -0.45
CA LYS A 193 -5.55 11.91 -1.17
C LYS A 193 -7.07 12.02 -0.89
N LEU A 194 -7.42 12.22 0.37
CA LEU A 194 -8.80 12.53 0.74
C LEU A 194 -9.22 13.85 0.09
N ARG A 195 -10.46 13.92 -0.37
CA ARG A 195 -11.06 15.16 -0.89
C ARG A 195 -11.62 15.98 0.27
N ASP A 196 -11.77 17.27 0.07
CA ASP A 196 -12.27 18.19 1.09
C ASP A 196 -13.62 17.73 1.65
N TYR A 197 -14.56 17.30 0.80
CA TYR A 197 -15.85 16.80 1.25
C TYR A 197 -15.76 15.51 2.10
N GLU A 198 -14.77 14.64 1.85
CA GLU A 198 -14.53 13.43 2.67
C GLU A 198 -14.00 13.86 4.04
N ILE A 199 -13.09 14.83 4.08
CA ILE A 199 -12.54 15.40 5.31
C ILE A 199 -13.67 16.06 6.12
N ASP A 200 -14.50 16.89 5.50
CA ASP A 200 -15.65 17.54 6.16
C ASP A 200 -16.64 16.53 6.73
N ASN A 201 -16.91 15.45 5.99
CA ASN A 201 -17.78 14.38 6.48
C ASN A 201 -17.16 13.64 7.66
N GLY A 202 -15.85 13.35 7.61
CA GLY A 202 -15.13 12.76 8.74
C GLY A 202 -15.21 13.59 9.99
N TYR A 203 -15.09 14.93 9.87
CA TYR A 203 -15.27 15.88 10.98
C TYR A 203 -16.67 15.79 11.60
N LYS A 204 -17.71 15.85 10.76
CA LYS A 204 -19.10 15.74 11.23
C LYS A 204 -19.36 14.42 11.95
N LEU A 205 -18.85 13.31 11.39
CA LEU A 205 -18.99 11.99 12.00
C LEU A 205 -18.29 11.95 13.37
N LEU A 206 -17.04 12.40 13.45
CA LEU A 206 -16.28 12.38 14.69
C LEU A 206 -16.95 13.24 15.78
N ASN A 207 -17.37 14.46 15.44
CA ASN A 207 -18.03 15.37 16.39
C ASN A 207 -19.39 14.85 16.87
N SER A 208 -20.10 14.07 16.05
CA SER A 208 -21.36 13.44 16.48
C SER A 208 -21.17 12.34 17.52
N MET A 209 -19.95 11.82 17.69
CA MET A 209 -19.67 10.72 18.62
C MET A 209 -19.39 11.20 20.04
N PHE A 210 -18.89 12.42 20.18
CA PHE A 210 -18.46 12.96 21.47
C PHE A 210 -19.23 14.25 21.82
N ARG A 211 -19.53 14.42 23.10
CA ARG A 211 -20.20 15.62 23.61
C ARG A 211 -19.22 16.77 23.87
N GLU A 212 -17.98 16.41 24.21
CA GLU A 212 -16.94 17.36 24.56
C GLU A 212 -15.94 17.48 23.41
N ASN A 213 -15.60 18.70 23.07
CA ASN A 213 -14.63 18.99 22.00
C ASN A 213 -13.18 18.86 22.54
N LYS A 214 -12.77 17.63 22.80
CA LYS A 214 -11.40 17.27 23.19
C LYS A 214 -10.66 16.63 22.01
N PRO A 215 -9.32 16.71 21.98
CA PRO A 215 -8.52 15.89 21.03
C PRO A 215 -8.93 14.43 21.11
N VAL A 216 -8.90 13.73 19.99
CA VAL A 216 -9.30 12.33 19.93
C VAL A 216 -8.08 11.46 19.65
N ILE A 217 -7.84 10.47 20.50
CA ILE A 217 -6.90 9.39 20.25
C ILE A 217 -7.69 8.21 19.70
N SER A 218 -7.38 7.81 18.47
CA SER A 218 -7.96 6.60 17.88
C SER A 218 -7.08 5.39 18.18
N ILE A 219 -7.72 4.27 18.54
CA ILE A 219 -7.05 3.00 18.77
C ILE A 219 -7.60 1.92 17.83
N PHE A 220 -6.75 0.99 17.42
CA PHE A 220 -7.15 -0.16 16.62
C PHE A 220 -6.61 -1.43 17.28
N THR A 221 -7.49 -2.16 17.94
CA THR A 221 -7.14 -3.26 18.85
C THR A 221 -6.92 -4.60 18.14
N PHE A 222 -7.13 -4.66 16.82
CA PHE A 222 -7.10 -5.90 16.05
C PHE A 222 -5.92 -5.95 15.06
N ALA A 223 -5.33 -7.13 14.93
CA ALA A 223 -4.38 -7.45 13.86
C ALA A 223 -4.53 -8.92 13.47
N THR A 224 -3.90 -9.36 12.38
CA THR A 224 -3.96 -10.74 11.91
C THR A 224 -2.74 -11.55 12.36
N GLY A 225 -2.98 -12.75 12.89
CA GLY A 225 -1.93 -13.69 13.32
C GLY A 225 -1.19 -13.18 14.57
N ASP A 226 0.10 -13.50 14.67
CA ASP A 226 0.94 -13.27 15.85
C ASP A 226 1.16 -11.79 16.18
N LYS A 227 0.76 -10.89 15.28
CA LYS A 227 0.80 -9.43 15.51
C LYS A 227 -0.36 -8.89 16.33
N CYS A 228 -1.36 -9.74 16.63
CA CYS A 228 -2.54 -9.34 17.40
C CYS A 228 -2.28 -9.52 18.89
N TYR A 229 -2.17 -8.42 19.61
CA TYR A 229 -2.11 -8.45 21.06
C TYR A 229 -3.44 -8.93 21.64
N ASP A 230 -3.39 -9.62 22.79
CA ASP A 230 -4.57 -10.17 23.45
C ASP A 230 -5.39 -9.12 24.22
N GLU A 231 -6.50 -9.53 24.77
CA GLU A 231 -7.43 -8.69 25.53
C GLU A 231 -6.82 -8.18 26.84
N ILE A 232 -5.93 -8.97 27.46
CA ILE A 232 -5.26 -8.58 28.71
C ILE A 232 -4.31 -7.42 28.43
N TRP A 233 -3.54 -7.51 27.36
CA TRP A 233 -2.59 -6.48 26.97
C TRP A 233 -3.31 -5.17 26.60
N TRP A 234 -4.33 -5.26 25.72
CA TRP A 234 -5.11 -4.10 25.31
C TRP A 234 -5.89 -3.48 26.47
N GLY A 235 -6.42 -4.30 27.40
CA GLY A 235 -7.09 -3.82 28.60
C GLY A 235 -6.16 -3.00 29.50
N LYS A 236 -4.92 -3.44 29.69
CA LYS A 236 -3.90 -2.69 30.42
C LYS A 236 -3.56 -1.35 29.76
N LEU A 237 -3.33 -1.35 28.45
CA LEU A 237 -3.06 -0.11 27.73
C LEU A 237 -4.26 0.85 27.79
N TYR A 238 -5.46 0.33 27.56
CA TYR A 238 -6.68 1.15 27.63
C TYR A 238 -6.91 1.76 29.02
N SER A 239 -6.69 0.99 30.09
CA SER A 239 -6.77 1.51 31.46
C SER A 239 -5.78 2.65 31.69
N LYS A 240 -4.57 2.55 31.17
CA LYS A 240 -3.58 3.62 31.22
C LYS A 240 -4.01 4.86 30.44
N LEU A 241 -4.58 4.70 29.25
CA LEU A 241 -5.10 5.81 28.47
C LEU A 241 -6.25 6.50 29.19
N LYS A 242 -7.12 5.75 29.90
CA LYS A 242 -8.22 6.30 30.69
C LYS A 242 -7.79 7.20 31.85
N GLU A 243 -6.60 7.03 32.38
CA GLU A 243 -6.06 7.93 33.41
C GLU A 243 -5.97 9.40 32.93
N PHE A 244 -5.97 9.62 31.61
CA PHE A 244 -5.88 10.92 30.94
C PHE A 244 -7.17 11.30 30.20
N GLU A 245 -8.33 10.68 30.52
CA GLU A 245 -9.59 10.96 29.82
C GLU A 245 -10.13 12.39 30.03
N SER A 246 -9.56 13.14 30.99
CA SER A 246 -9.79 14.57 31.13
C SER A 246 -9.27 15.39 29.95
N ASP A 247 -8.20 14.91 29.28
CA ASP A 247 -7.44 15.68 28.31
C ASP A 247 -7.83 15.31 26.88
N PHE A 248 -8.31 14.08 26.64
CA PHE A 248 -8.69 13.60 25.31
C PHE A 248 -9.81 12.55 25.33
N ASN A 249 -10.45 12.40 24.19
CA ASN A 249 -11.41 11.34 23.94
C ASN A 249 -10.71 10.10 23.33
N ILE A 250 -11.21 8.89 23.62
CA ILE A 250 -10.70 7.65 23.02
C ILE A 250 -11.74 7.08 22.07
N LEU A 251 -11.35 6.83 20.82
CA LEU A 251 -12.16 6.20 19.78
C LEU A 251 -11.56 4.85 19.36
N GLU A 252 -12.27 3.76 19.55
CA GLU A 252 -11.88 2.47 19.00
C GLU A 252 -12.38 2.33 17.56
N ILE A 253 -11.48 2.25 16.60
CA ILE A 253 -11.80 1.88 15.21
C ILE A 253 -11.94 0.35 15.14
N LEU A 254 -13.08 -0.13 14.70
CA LEU A 254 -13.35 -1.56 14.64
C LEU A 254 -12.90 -2.19 13.31
N PRO A 255 -12.41 -3.44 13.32
CA PRO A 255 -12.09 -4.19 12.10
C PRO A 255 -13.37 -4.64 11.36
N MET A 256 -13.19 -5.17 10.15
CA MET A 256 -14.31 -5.71 9.35
C MET A 256 -15.05 -6.86 10.06
N GLU A 257 -14.38 -7.54 10.96
CA GLU A 257 -14.91 -8.60 11.81
C GLU A 257 -15.84 -8.08 12.92
N ASN A 258 -15.85 -6.75 13.14
CA ASN A 258 -16.61 -6.05 14.16
C ASN A 258 -16.34 -6.63 15.57
N VAL A 259 -15.08 -6.76 15.91
CA VAL A 259 -14.61 -7.28 17.22
C VAL A 259 -13.75 -6.24 17.92
N SER A 260 -13.75 -6.27 19.25
CA SER A 260 -12.97 -5.38 20.13
C SER A 260 -12.13 -6.24 21.08
N LYS A 261 -10.89 -5.82 21.34
CA LYS A 261 -10.03 -6.43 22.36
C LYS A 261 -10.09 -5.70 23.71
N ILE A 262 -10.96 -4.69 23.79
CA ILE A 262 -11.28 -3.97 25.03
C ILE A 262 -12.78 -4.09 25.37
N ASN A 263 -13.47 -5.12 24.85
CA ASN A 263 -14.89 -5.40 25.10
C ASN A 263 -15.82 -4.21 24.82
N PHE A 264 -15.54 -3.40 23.79
CA PHE A 264 -16.30 -2.21 23.41
C PHE A 264 -16.45 -1.18 24.54
N THR A 265 -15.48 -1.09 25.44
CA THR A 265 -15.53 -0.18 26.57
C THR A 265 -15.22 1.27 26.19
N ALA A 266 -14.53 1.50 25.06
CA ALA A 266 -14.40 2.82 24.46
C ALA A 266 -15.55 3.11 23.50
N LYS A 267 -15.74 4.40 23.16
CA LYS A 267 -16.58 4.78 22.02
C LYS A 267 -16.04 4.07 20.78
N SER A 268 -16.90 3.34 20.06
CA SER A 268 -16.49 2.51 18.92
C SER A 268 -17.03 3.08 17.62
N TYR A 269 -16.20 2.99 16.55
CA TYR A 269 -16.58 3.38 15.22
C TYR A 269 -16.35 2.21 14.25
N TYR A 270 -17.38 1.85 13.52
CA TYR A 270 -17.38 0.79 12.52
C TYR A 270 -17.85 1.31 11.17
N SER A 271 -17.06 1.06 10.15
CA SER A 271 -17.46 1.26 8.75
C SER A 271 -16.82 0.20 7.86
N ARG A 272 -17.43 -0.06 6.70
CA ARG A 272 -16.83 -0.85 5.61
C ARG A 272 -16.16 0.02 4.56
N ASP A 273 -16.38 1.31 4.61
CA ASP A 273 -15.75 2.27 3.73
C ASP A 273 -14.40 2.70 4.31
N ILE A 274 -13.34 2.29 3.63
CA ILE A 274 -11.95 2.60 4.02
C ILE A 274 -11.69 4.11 3.97
N ARG A 275 -12.29 4.82 3.02
CA ARG A 275 -12.09 6.26 2.87
C ARG A 275 -12.83 7.03 3.96
N GLU A 276 -14.01 6.57 4.34
CA GLU A 276 -14.76 7.11 5.47
C GLU A 276 -14.01 6.91 6.79
N ILE A 277 -13.46 5.70 7.03
CA ILE A 277 -12.60 5.46 8.21
C ILE A 277 -11.39 6.40 8.20
N ALA A 278 -10.74 6.56 7.05
CA ALA A 278 -9.59 7.42 6.88
C ALA A 278 -9.93 8.90 7.15
N SER A 279 -11.11 9.36 6.73
CA SER A 279 -11.57 10.72 6.98
C SER A 279 -11.85 11.00 8.45
N VAL A 280 -12.39 10.02 9.18
CA VAL A 280 -12.54 10.10 10.64
C VAL A 280 -11.17 10.14 11.32
N MET A 281 -10.24 9.25 10.92
CA MET A 281 -8.87 9.23 11.43
C MET A 281 -8.13 10.55 11.18
N TYR A 282 -8.36 11.22 10.04
CA TYR A 282 -7.74 12.51 9.70
C TYR A 282 -7.93 13.56 10.79
N HIS A 283 -9.05 13.51 11.52
CA HIS A 283 -9.38 14.42 12.62
C HIS A 283 -8.97 13.90 13.99
N CYS A 284 -8.35 12.72 14.08
CA CYS A 284 -7.77 12.24 15.31
C CYS A 284 -6.35 12.83 15.50
N GLU A 285 -6.01 13.21 16.72
CA GLU A 285 -4.66 13.70 17.07
C GLU A 285 -3.63 12.61 16.90
N ASP A 286 -3.88 11.43 17.48
CA ASP A 286 -3.02 10.28 17.44
C ASP A 286 -3.79 9.02 17.04
N PHE A 287 -3.07 8.06 16.45
CA PHE A 287 -3.53 6.70 16.25
C PHE A 287 -2.56 5.72 16.92
N ILE A 288 -3.10 4.75 17.67
CA ILE A 288 -2.32 3.67 18.29
C ILE A 288 -2.85 2.34 17.77
N GLY A 289 -1.97 1.50 17.22
CA GLY A 289 -2.37 0.19 16.73
C GLY A 289 -1.20 -0.71 16.36
N ALA A 290 -1.47 -2.02 16.27
CA ALA A 290 -0.46 -2.99 15.83
C ALA A 290 -0.11 -2.84 14.33
N ASP A 291 1.02 -3.43 13.91
CA ASP A 291 1.46 -3.46 12.50
C ASP A 291 0.38 -4.09 11.60
N SER A 292 -0.46 -3.26 11.08
CA SER A 292 -1.66 -3.63 10.30
C SER A 292 -1.90 -2.68 9.13
N GLY A 293 -2.86 -3.02 8.28
CA GLY A 293 -3.31 -2.12 7.20
C GLY A 293 -3.91 -0.82 7.73
N MET A 294 -4.49 -0.83 8.93
CA MET A 294 -5.11 0.34 9.56
C MET A 294 -4.06 1.34 10.07
N MET A 295 -2.93 0.85 10.60
CA MET A 295 -1.79 1.71 10.94
C MET A 295 -1.29 2.50 9.71
N HIS A 296 -1.17 1.84 8.55
CA HIS A 296 -0.80 2.53 7.32
C HIS A 296 -1.90 3.47 6.81
N LEU A 297 -3.18 3.13 7.06
CA LEU A 297 -4.32 4.00 6.73
C LEU A 297 -4.27 5.30 7.54
N ALA A 298 -4.11 5.22 8.85
CA ALA A 298 -3.98 6.37 9.73
C ALA A 298 -2.82 7.28 9.27
N HIS A 299 -1.65 6.70 9.01
CA HIS A 299 -0.51 7.48 8.50
C HIS A 299 -0.79 8.13 7.14
N SER A 300 -1.52 7.44 6.24
CA SER A 300 -1.89 8.00 4.93
C SER A 300 -3.00 9.05 4.98
N SER A 301 -3.68 9.15 6.11
CA SER A 301 -4.68 10.19 6.43
C SER A 301 -4.06 11.37 7.19
N ASN A 302 -2.74 11.46 7.23
CA ASN A 302 -2.00 12.50 7.95
C ASN A 302 -2.15 12.48 9.48
N THR A 303 -2.66 11.40 10.06
CA THR A 303 -2.76 11.20 11.50
C THR A 303 -1.41 10.78 12.06
N LYS A 304 -1.00 11.35 13.18
CA LYS A 304 0.20 10.93 13.89
C LYS A 304 0.02 9.50 14.40
N THR A 305 0.97 8.63 14.09
CA THR A 305 0.75 7.18 14.21
C THR A 305 1.80 6.53 15.10
N ILE A 306 1.33 5.84 16.13
CA ILE A 306 2.13 5.01 17.04
C ILE A 306 1.90 3.55 16.68
N GLY A 307 2.89 2.94 16.01
CA GLY A 307 2.86 1.53 15.63
C GLY A 307 3.38 0.63 16.74
N LEU A 308 2.64 -0.41 17.06
CA LEU A 308 3.02 -1.45 18.03
C LEU A 308 3.56 -2.66 17.26
N PHE A 309 4.80 -3.04 17.52
CA PHE A 309 5.47 -4.15 16.86
C PHE A 309 5.82 -5.22 17.89
N SER A 310 5.49 -6.48 17.59
CA SER A 310 5.82 -7.68 18.39
C SER A 310 7.06 -8.37 17.86
#